data_9f206fc967bb9e05952d66d4dbfd6458
#
_entry.id   9f206fc967bb9e05952d66d4dbfd6458
#
_cell.length_a   1.000
_cell.length_b   1.000
_cell.length_c   1.000
_cell.angle_alpha   90.00
_cell.angle_beta   90.00
_cell.angle_gamma   90.00
#
_symmetry.space_group_name_H-M   'P 1'
#
loop_
_entity.id
_entity.type
_entity.pdbx_description
1 polymer ?
#
loop_
_entity_poly.entity_id
_entity_poly.type
_entity_poly.pdbx_seq_one_letter_code
_entity_poly.pdbx_strand_id
1 'polypeptide(L)'
;MNSKHIFLSTLVGPLVIPPLNAAETNRPNILFVISDDQSYPHASAYGSPIAKTPAFDFIARNGWLFNNAFVTSPGSSPSRASILTGLYPWQIAEAGTHASSFPAKYKCFPDILAEAGYHVGCTGKGWGPGDWKISGRKHNPAGPEYNKRHIQPPFKGVSNTDYYQNFKEFLDARKEKQPFYFWVGSREPHRPYEKDSWKKANRELTDAEVPPFLPDKEAIKGDLLDYGTEIEWYDSQLSRILDILKEKDELENTLIIVMADNGMPFPAAKATCFEYGIHVPMAICWTGKIKEGGVSNEFVSGVDLAPTILDAVGIQNKEQMAGISLLPYLQKKKKDTGRTMVFAGRERHASARYHNLGYPTRALRTKDFLYIRNFRPERWPAGDPCAIDKNGKTGAMHSAYHDIDQCPAWDFIVSNRDDREIYPYFLKAAGKRPYEELYNVSSDPGCLHNLIGNGKYTEKLNNLRKEMDKLLKKTKDTRYLDDPTQDDIWETYPRLSGAMRTFPEPLF
;
A
#
# COMPACT_ATOMS: atom_id res chain seq x y z
N MET A 1 -6.52 -9.13 -75.21
CA MET A 1 -6.53 -9.97 -74.02
C MET A 1 -6.98 -9.09 -72.84
N ASN A 2 -8.24 -9.24 -72.43
CA ASN A 2 -8.89 -8.40 -71.39
C ASN A 2 -8.65 -8.96 -70.02
N SER A 3 -7.99 -8.21 -69.11
CA SER A 3 -7.93 -8.50 -67.71
C SER A 3 -9.08 -7.76 -66.97
N LYS A 4 -10.04 -8.50 -66.46
CA LYS A 4 -11.12 -8.01 -65.61
C LYS A 4 -10.60 -7.88 -64.17
N HIS A 5 -10.57 -6.67 -63.65
CA HIS A 5 -10.40 -6.43 -62.22
C HIS A 5 -11.75 -6.64 -61.51
N ILE A 6 -11.79 -7.60 -60.60
CA ILE A 6 -12.93 -7.83 -59.70
C ILE A 6 -12.70 -6.97 -58.45
N PHE A 7 -13.54 -5.95 -58.25
CA PHE A 7 -13.62 -5.21 -57.00
C PHE A 7 -14.47 -6.00 -55.99
N LEU A 8 -13.87 -6.50 -54.92
CA LEU A 8 -14.58 -7.05 -53.78
C LEU A 8 -14.97 -5.92 -52.82
N SER A 9 -16.21 -5.48 -52.84
CA SER A 9 -16.75 -4.52 -51.85
C SER A 9 -17.11 -5.30 -50.58
N THR A 10 -16.36 -5.11 -49.53
CA THR A 10 -16.71 -5.57 -48.18
C THR A 10 -17.80 -4.67 -47.62
N LEU A 11 -19.01 -5.18 -47.53
CA LEU A 11 -20.12 -4.58 -46.77
C LEU A 11 -19.78 -4.70 -45.29
N VAL A 12 -19.39 -3.57 -44.67
CA VAL A 12 -19.39 -3.42 -43.21
C VAL A 12 -20.81 -3.15 -42.78
N GLY A 13 -21.52 -4.16 -42.30
CA GLY A 13 -22.82 -4.02 -41.69
C GLY A 13 -22.71 -3.23 -40.34
N PRO A 14 -23.74 -2.46 -39.96
CA PRO A 14 -23.71 -1.75 -38.69
C PRO A 14 -23.63 -2.77 -37.54
N LEU A 15 -22.66 -2.58 -36.65
CA LEU A 15 -22.59 -3.28 -35.36
C LEU A 15 -23.86 -2.95 -34.57
N VAL A 16 -24.80 -3.85 -34.54
CA VAL A 16 -25.96 -3.78 -33.66
C VAL A 16 -25.46 -4.10 -32.26
N ILE A 17 -25.18 -3.06 -31.47
CA ILE A 17 -24.97 -3.19 -30.02
C ILE A 17 -26.34 -3.61 -29.46
N PRO A 18 -26.46 -4.82 -28.86
CA PRO A 18 -27.72 -5.19 -28.24
C PRO A 18 -28.04 -4.19 -27.11
N PRO A 19 -29.33 -3.82 -26.93
CA PRO A 19 -29.70 -2.96 -25.81
C PRO A 19 -29.29 -3.65 -24.50
N LEU A 20 -28.63 -2.91 -23.61
CA LEU A 20 -28.33 -3.34 -22.25
C LEU A 20 -29.65 -3.63 -21.52
N ASN A 21 -30.09 -4.88 -21.55
CA ASN A 21 -31.35 -5.31 -20.92
C ASN A 21 -31.15 -5.55 -19.43
N ALA A 22 -32.09 -5.04 -18.63
CA ALA A 22 -32.59 -5.53 -17.30
C ALA A 22 -31.58 -6.08 -16.24
N ALA A 23 -30.34 -6.34 -16.58
CA ALA A 23 -29.25 -6.67 -15.64
C ALA A 23 -28.64 -5.43 -14.97
N GLU A 24 -29.01 -4.22 -15.37
CA GLU A 24 -28.48 -2.96 -14.84
C GLU A 24 -28.96 -2.62 -13.43
N THR A 25 -30.01 -3.25 -12.92
CA THR A 25 -30.64 -2.89 -11.64
C THR A 25 -29.97 -3.48 -10.41
N ASN A 26 -28.86 -4.22 -10.54
CA ASN A 26 -28.22 -4.90 -9.39
C ASN A 26 -26.69 -4.89 -9.39
N ARG A 27 -26.07 -3.92 -10.04
CA ARG A 27 -24.60 -3.75 -9.93
C ARG A 27 -24.26 -3.21 -8.55
N PRO A 28 -23.26 -3.81 -7.86
CA PRO A 28 -22.87 -3.33 -6.53
C PRO A 28 -22.24 -1.96 -6.59
N ASN A 29 -22.43 -1.19 -5.54
CA ASN A 29 -21.57 -0.08 -5.21
C ASN A 29 -20.22 -0.61 -4.68
N ILE A 30 -19.18 0.17 -4.84
CA ILE A 30 -17.84 -0.15 -4.32
C ILE A 30 -17.38 0.99 -3.41
N LEU A 31 -17.14 0.68 -2.16
CA LEU A 31 -16.47 1.56 -1.21
C LEU A 31 -15.07 1.01 -0.89
N PHE A 32 -14.03 1.70 -1.37
CA PHE A 32 -12.63 1.34 -1.11
C PHE A 32 -12.05 2.30 -0.09
N VAL A 33 -11.67 1.79 1.08
CA VAL A 33 -11.20 2.58 2.20
C VAL A 33 -9.76 2.20 2.50
N ILE A 34 -8.86 3.17 2.53
CA ILE A 34 -7.43 2.91 2.69
C ILE A 34 -6.79 3.91 3.63
N SER A 35 -6.23 3.42 4.73
CA SER A 35 -5.40 4.21 5.65
C SER A 35 -4.00 4.41 5.08
N ASP A 36 -3.31 5.44 5.56
CA ASP A 36 -1.96 5.82 5.15
C ASP A 36 -0.96 5.43 6.24
N ASP A 37 -0.10 4.43 5.97
CA ASP A 37 0.94 3.95 6.90
C ASP A 37 0.41 3.14 8.12
N GLN A 38 -0.38 2.09 7.91
CA GLN A 38 -0.87 1.25 9.03
C GLN A 38 -0.43 -0.21 8.88
N SER A 39 0.29 -0.74 9.88
CA SER A 39 0.68 -2.16 9.91
C SER A 39 -0.37 -3.07 10.52
N TYR A 40 -0.42 -4.31 10.06
CA TYR A 40 -0.96 -5.43 10.84
C TYR A 40 -0.12 -5.61 12.13
N PRO A 41 -0.70 -5.89 13.32
CA PRO A 41 -2.12 -6.15 13.55
C PRO A 41 -2.92 -4.95 14.13
N HIS A 42 -2.55 -3.70 13.85
CA HIS A 42 -3.00 -2.52 14.57
C HIS A 42 -4.46 -2.12 14.24
N ALA A 43 -5.40 -3.06 14.50
CA ALA A 43 -6.85 -2.82 14.57
C ALA A 43 -7.45 -3.76 15.63
N SER A 44 -8.53 -3.33 16.31
CA SER A 44 -9.09 -4.08 17.45
C SER A 44 -9.66 -5.45 17.06
N ALA A 45 -10.08 -5.66 15.80
CA ALA A 45 -10.49 -6.98 15.30
C ALA A 45 -9.39 -8.04 15.36
N TYR A 46 -8.11 -7.64 15.36
CA TYR A 46 -6.95 -8.53 15.53
C TYR A 46 -6.52 -8.70 16.99
N GLY A 47 -7.24 -8.05 17.95
CA GLY A 47 -6.90 -8.06 19.36
C GLY A 47 -5.83 -7.04 19.76
N SER A 48 -5.41 -6.14 18.88
CA SER A 48 -4.43 -5.10 19.20
C SER A 48 -5.02 -4.05 20.14
N PRO A 49 -4.34 -3.69 21.25
CA PRO A 49 -4.79 -2.65 22.15
C PRO A 49 -4.43 -1.23 21.70
N ILE A 50 -3.61 -1.09 20.66
CA ILE A 50 -3.07 0.21 20.21
C ILE A 50 -4.16 1.16 19.74
N ALA A 51 -5.22 0.65 19.10
CA ALA A 51 -6.32 1.46 18.58
C ALA A 51 -7.66 0.73 18.72
N LYS A 52 -8.72 1.47 19.03
CA LYS A 52 -10.11 1.00 19.01
C LYS A 52 -10.70 1.32 17.63
N THR A 53 -11.09 0.28 16.88
CA THR A 53 -11.52 0.42 15.48
C THR A 53 -12.91 -0.19 15.24
N PRO A 54 -13.99 0.34 15.84
CA PRO A 54 -15.32 -0.26 15.77
C PRO A 54 -15.89 -0.35 14.34
N ALA A 55 -15.54 0.58 13.43
CA ALA A 55 -15.99 0.52 12.06
C ALA A 55 -15.25 -0.57 11.26
N PHE A 56 -13.94 -0.70 11.41
CA PHE A 56 -13.19 -1.82 10.87
C PHE A 56 -13.72 -3.15 11.42
N ASP A 57 -13.97 -3.24 12.71
CA ASP A 57 -14.52 -4.44 13.38
C ASP A 57 -15.90 -4.80 12.84
N PHE A 58 -16.75 -3.81 12.54
CA PHE A 58 -18.04 -4.04 11.90
C PHE A 58 -17.86 -4.72 10.54
N ILE A 59 -16.95 -4.21 9.70
CA ILE A 59 -16.66 -4.78 8.38
C ILE A 59 -16.11 -6.21 8.52
N ALA A 60 -15.19 -6.42 9.45
CA ALA A 60 -14.58 -7.73 9.73
C ALA A 60 -15.63 -8.77 10.17
N ARG A 61 -16.54 -8.41 11.08
CA ARG A 61 -17.60 -9.30 11.57
C ARG A 61 -18.67 -9.63 10.53
N ASN A 62 -18.98 -8.70 9.63
CA ASN A 62 -19.99 -8.87 8.59
C ASN A 62 -19.40 -9.36 7.25
N GLY A 63 -18.14 -9.77 7.25
CA GLY A 63 -17.44 -10.22 6.06
C GLY A 63 -16.23 -11.10 6.40
N TRP A 64 -15.12 -10.88 5.71
CA TRP A 64 -13.87 -11.59 5.91
C TRP A 64 -12.82 -10.69 6.56
N LEU A 65 -12.21 -11.16 7.65
CA LEU A 65 -11.00 -10.60 8.26
C LEU A 65 -9.78 -11.39 7.75
N PHE A 66 -8.79 -10.71 7.17
CA PHE A 66 -7.60 -11.36 6.61
C PHE A 66 -6.39 -11.20 7.53
N ASN A 67 -5.84 -12.33 7.98
CA ASN A 67 -4.60 -12.36 8.77
C ASN A 67 -3.33 -12.25 7.91
N ASN A 68 -3.42 -12.41 6.59
CA ASN A 68 -2.26 -12.45 5.69
C ASN A 68 -2.50 -11.56 4.45
N ALA A 69 -2.77 -10.28 4.67
CA ALA A 69 -2.87 -9.29 3.60
C ALA A 69 -1.58 -8.48 3.47
N PHE A 70 -1.02 -8.43 2.26
CA PHE A 70 0.26 -7.80 1.97
C PHE A 70 0.16 -6.82 0.82
N VAL A 71 0.87 -5.70 0.97
CA VAL A 71 1.07 -4.75 -0.11
C VAL A 71 2.30 -5.10 -0.94
N THR A 72 2.35 -4.61 -2.17
CA THR A 72 3.43 -4.91 -3.10
C THR A 72 4.61 -3.93 -3.02
N SER A 73 4.47 -2.87 -2.24
CA SER A 73 5.54 -1.91 -1.96
C SER A 73 5.36 -1.28 -0.59
N PRO A 74 6.45 -1.09 0.18
CA PRO A 74 6.41 -0.47 1.50
C PRO A 74 6.37 1.07 1.44
N GLY A 75 5.68 1.64 0.46
CA GLY A 75 5.55 3.09 0.29
C GLY A 75 4.32 3.46 -0.52
N SER A 76 3.70 4.58 -0.19
CA SER A 76 2.35 4.95 -0.59
C SER A 76 2.11 4.96 -2.10
N SER A 77 2.81 5.78 -2.90
CA SER A 77 2.47 5.91 -4.32
C SER A 77 2.69 4.62 -5.12
N PRO A 78 3.78 3.83 -5.00
CA PRO A 78 3.92 2.59 -5.74
C PRO A 78 2.94 1.49 -5.26
N SER A 79 2.61 1.44 -3.96
CA SER A 79 1.61 0.52 -3.44
C SER A 79 0.22 0.86 -3.99
N ARG A 80 -0.21 2.12 -3.88
CA ARG A 80 -1.49 2.60 -4.42
C ARG A 80 -1.57 2.40 -5.94
N ALA A 81 -0.47 2.60 -6.67
CA ALA A 81 -0.42 2.32 -8.11
C ALA A 81 -0.63 0.84 -8.43
N SER A 82 -0.03 -0.07 -7.65
CA SER A 82 -0.24 -1.52 -7.80
C SER A 82 -1.68 -1.92 -7.51
N ILE A 83 -2.29 -1.39 -6.46
CA ILE A 83 -3.70 -1.64 -6.12
C ILE A 83 -4.62 -1.17 -7.27
N LEU A 84 -4.38 0.04 -7.81
CA LEU A 84 -5.20 0.64 -8.85
C LEU A 84 -5.09 -0.06 -10.21
N THR A 85 -3.91 -0.63 -10.53
CA THR A 85 -3.65 -1.27 -11.83
C THR A 85 -3.72 -2.79 -11.81
N GLY A 86 -3.63 -3.43 -10.63
CA GLY A 86 -3.47 -4.89 -10.51
C GLY A 86 -2.10 -5.39 -11.00
N LEU A 87 -1.07 -4.51 -11.09
CA LEU A 87 0.27 -4.81 -11.55
C LEU A 87 1.30 -4.61 -10.43
N TYR A 88 2.41 -5.36 -10.46
CA TYR A 88 3.51 -5.14 -9.52
C TYR A 88 4.21 -3.80 -9.80
N PRO A 89 4.88 -3.18 -8.79
CA PRO A 89 5.55 -1.90 -8.94
C PRO A 89 6.55 -1.88 -10.10
N TRP A 90 7.28 -2.96 -10.34
CA TRP A 90 8.26 -3.07 -11.42
C TRP A 90 7.65 -3.25 -12.83
N GLN A 91 6.32 -3.36 -12.93
CA GLN A 91 5.60 -3.44 -14.21
C GLN A 91 4.99 -2.10 -14.64
N ILE A 92 5.05 -1.07 -13.80
CA ILE A 92 4.33 0.21 -14.00
C ILE A 92 5.25 1.43 -14.12
N ALA A 93 6.49 1.20 -14.56
CA ALA A 93 7.51 2.23 -14.82
C ALA A 93 7.61 3.24 -13.64
N GLU A 94 7.59 4.55 -13.90
CA GLU A 94 7.73 5.60 -12.89
C GLU A 94 6.73 5.48 -11.75
N ALA A 95 5.51 4.99 -12.01
CA ALA A 95 4.50 4.77 -10.95
C ALA A 95 4.91 3.70 -9.93
N GLY A 96 5.90 2.87 -10.26
CA GLY A 96 6.51 1.86 -9.38
C GLY A 96 7.55 2.41 -8.41
N THR A 97 7.88 3.72 -8.47
CA THR A 97 8.77 4.38 -7.52
C THR A 97 8.08 5.55 -6.83
N HIS A 98 8.50 5.87 -5.60
CA HIS A 98 7.81 6.83 -4.76
C HIS A 98 7.94 8.27 -5.27
N ALA A 99 6.82 9.02 -5.26
CA ALA A 99 6.74 10.44 -5.59
C ALA A 99 7.20 10.80 -7.01
N SER A 100 6.94 9.95 -7.99
CA SER A 100 7.24 10.17 -9.41
C SER A 100 5.97 10.53 -10.20
N SER A 101 5.88 10.15 -11.48
CA SER A 101 4.69 10.31 -12.32
C SER A 101 3.84 9.03 -12.36
N PHE A 102 2.62 9.13 -12.92
CA PHE A 102 1.78 7.98 -13.20
C PHE A 102 1.46 7.93 -14.69
N PRO A 103 2.18 7.17 -15.51
CA PRO A 103 2.00 7.15 -16.95
C PRO A 103 0.57 6.80 -17.38
N ALA A 104 -0.02 7.58 -18.26
CA ALA A 104 -1.43 7.43 -18.69
C ALA A 104 -1.73 6.10 -19.39
N LYS A 105 -0.70 5.43 -19.93
CA LYS A 105 -0.84 4.09 -20.56
C LYS A 105 -1.28 2.98 -19.60
N TYR A 106 -1.04 3.15 -18.29
CA TYR A 106 -1.48 2.18 -17.29
C TYR A 106 -2.90 2.53 -16.85
N LYS A 107 -3.86 1.79 -17.39
CA LYS A 107 -5.28 1.96 -17.05
C LYS A 107 -5.55 1.48 -15.63
N CYS A 108 -6.27 2.28 -14.87
CA CYS A 108 -6.67 1.96 -13.49
C CYS A 108 -8.09 1.37 -13.47
N PHE A 109 -8.40 0.53 -12.50
CA PHE A 109 -9.76 -0.02 -12.41
C PHE A 109 -10.84 1.07 -12.24
N PRO A 110 -10.60 2.23 -11.57
CA PRO A 110 -11.60 3.32 -11.55
C PRO A 110 -11.91 3.89 -12.93
N ASP A 111 -10.92 3.96 -13.84
CA ASP A 111 -11.14 4.37 -15.25
C ASP A 111 -12.08 3.39 -15.94
N ILE A 112 -11.87 2.07 -15.73
CA ILE A 112 -12.70 0.99 -16.29
C ILE A 112 -14.13 1.05 -15.73
N LEU A 113 -14.29 1.31 -14.43
CA LEU A 113 -15.60 1.48 -13.81
C LEU A 113 -16.35 2.70 -14.36
N ALA A 114 -15.66 3.83 -14.56
CA ALA A 114 -16.25 5.03 -15.15
C ALA A 114 -16.75 4.76 -16.58
N GLU A 115 -15.96 4.06 -17.40
CA GLU A 115 -16.38 3.63 -18.76
C GLU A 115 -17.58 2.67 -18.72
N ALA A 116 -17.70 1.88 -17.65
CA ALA A 116 -18.85 1.00 -17.44
C ALA A 116 -20.09 1.72 -16.84
N GLY A 117 -20.05 3.05 -16.68
CA GLY A 117 -21.19 3.85 -16.25
C GLY A 117 -21.29 4.07 -14.75
N TYR A 118 -20.27 3.71 -13.97
CA TYR A 118 -20.20 4.02 -12.54
C TYR A 118 -20.00 5.52 -12.29
N HIS A 119 -20.62 6.04 -11.24
CA HIS A 119 -20.22 7.31 -10.65
C HIS A 119 -18.95 7.09 -9.85
N VAL A 120 -17.86 7.78 -10.21
CA VAL A 120 -16.50 7.52 -9.68
C VAL A 120 -16.00 8.75 -8.96
N GLY A 121 -15.40 8.56 -7.77
CA GLY A 121 -14.77 9.65 -7.03
C GLY A 121 -13.84 9.19 -5.94
N CYS A 122 -13.09 10.15 -5.38
CA CYS A 122 -12.22 9.90 -4.24
C CYS A 122 -12.20 11.10 -3.29
N THR A 123 -11.88 10.85 -2.01
CA THR A 123 -11.61 11.89 -1.02
C THR A 123 -10.31 11.60 -0.26
N GLY A 124 -9.68 12.66 0.27
CA GLY A 124 -8.42 12.58 0.98
C GLY A 124 -7.24 12.30 0.05
N LYS A 125 -6.47 11.27 0.35
CA LYS A 125 -5.31 10.85 -0.43
C LYS A 125 -5.69 9.77 -1.45
N GLY A 126 -5.80 10.14 -2.72
CA GLY A 126 -5.94 9.21 -3.83
C GLY A 126 -4.62 8.50 -4.14
N TRP A 127 -4.17 8.49 -5.40
CA TRP A 127 -2.78 8.14 -5.71
C TRP A 127 -1.86 9.33 -5.40
N GLY A 128 -0.78 9.06 -4.68
CA GLY A 128 0.23 10.04 -4.26
C GLY A 128 1.13 9.48 -3.14
N PRO A 129 2.22 10.24 -2.82
CA PRO A 129 2.68 11.46 -3.44
C PRO A 129 3.22 11.25 -4.86
N GLY A 130 3.26 12.34 -5.66
CA GLY A 130 3.72 12.36 -7.03
C GLY A 130 2.94 13.35 -7.88
N ASP A 131 3.21 13.40 -9.18
CA ASP A 131 2.47 14.24 -10.10
C ASP A 131 1.90 13.41 -11.27
N TRP A 132 0.61 13.11 -11.19
CA TRP A 132 -0.12 12.39 -12.23
C TRP A 132 -0.52 13.29 -13.41
N LYS A 133 -0.52 14.63 -13.23
CA LYS A 133 -0.97 15.60 -14.24
C LYS A 133 -0.02 15.69 -15.42
N ILE A 134 1.30 15.59 -15.14
CA ILE A 134 2.32 15.64 -16.21
C ILE A 134 2.19 14.49 -17.22
N SER A 135 1.48 13.41 -16.86
CA SER A 135 1.22 12.28 -17.75
C SER A 135 -0.02 12.48 -18.64
N GLY A 136 -0.67 13.63 -18.58
CA GLY A 136 -1.88 13.94 -19.34
C GLY A 136 -3.17 13.33 -18.81
N ARG A 137 -3.18 12.79 -17.58
CA ARG A 137 -4.39 12.32 -16.93
C ARG A 137 -5.32 13.48 -16.58
N LYS A 138 -6.63 13.26 -16.69
CA LYS A 138 -7.66 14.28 -16.43
C LYS A 138 -7.99 14.41 -14.95
N HIS A 139 -7.77 13.38 -14.17
CA HIS A 139 -8.05 13.30 -12.72
C HIS A 139 -7.05 12.36 -12.05
N ASN A 140 -7.07 12.36 -10.70
CA ASN A 140 -6.28 11.42 -9.92
C ASN A 140 -6.57 9.97 -10.34
N PRO A 141 -5.59 9.06 -10.42
CA PRO A 141 -5.81 7.64 -10.75
C PRO A 141 -6.87 6.94 -9.89
N ALA A 142 -7.10 7.40 -8.66
CA ALA A 142 -8.16 6.88 -7.77
C ALA A 142 -9.57 7.40 -8.12
N GLY A 143 -9.68 8.44 -8.97
CA GLY A 143 -10.92 9.07 -9.39
C GLY A 143 -10.91 10.59 -9.26
N PRO A 144 -11.95 11.29 -9.74
CA PRO A 144 -12.17 12.71 -9.50
C PRO A 144 -12.20 13.03 -8.00
N GLU A 145 -11.57 14.13 -7.59
CA GLU A 145 -11.34 14.46 -6.18
C GLU A 145 -12.50 15.26 -5.57
N TYR A 146 -13.03 14.80 -4.43
CA TYR A 146 -14.01 15.45 -3.57
C TYR A 146 -13.33 15.84 -2.25
N ASN A 147 -12.66 16.99 -2.22
CA ASN A 147 -11.83 17.46 -1.09
C ASN A 147 -12.20 18.88 -0.62
N LYS A 148 -13.41 19.37 -0.93
CA LYS A 148 -13.81 20.74 -0.61
C LYS A 148 -14.33 20.90 0.82
N ARG A 149 -14.79 19.84 1.45
CA ARG A 149 -15.33 19.88 2.81
C ARG A 149 -14.20 19.67 3.82
N HIS A 150 -14.21 20.52 4.83
CA HIS A 150 -13.20 20.52 5.89
C HIS A 150 -13.87 20.42 7.25
N ILE A 151 -13.16 19.80 8.20
CA ILE A 151 -13.57 19.67 9.59
C ILE A 151 -12.44 20.19 10.49
N GLN A 152 -12.78 20.67 11.68
CA GLN A 152 -11.78 20.97 12.70
C GLN A 152 -11.20 19.66 13.24
N PRO A 153 -9.91 19.37 13.03
CA PRO A 153 -9.33 18.14 13.54
C PRO A 153 -9.18 18.17 15.07
N PRO A 154 -9.28 17.01 15.74
CA PRO A 154 -9.17 16.95 17.21
C PRO A 154 -7.74 17.17 17.71
N PHE A 155 -6.75 16.85 16.88
CA PHE A 155 -5.32 16.91 17.20
C PHE A 155 -4.55 17.58 16.06
N LYS A 156 -3.39 18.13 16.38
CA LYS A 156 -2.44 18.60 15.36
C LYS A 156 -1.89 17.37 14.60
N GLY A 157 -1.68 17.51 13.29
CA GLY A 157 -1.22 16.41 12.44
C GLY A 157 -2.36 15.72 11.71
N VAL A 158 -3.50 15.52 12.36
CA VAL A 158 -4.73 15.00 11.74
C VAL A 158 -5.16 15.93 10.60
N SER A 159 -5.55 15.34 9.47
CA SER A 159 -6.06 16.08 8.31
C SER A 159 -7.36 16.84 8.67
N ASN A 160 -7.51 18.03 8.11
CA ASN A 160 -8.78 18.77 8.17
C ASN A 160 -9.78 18.32 7.09
N THR A 161 -9.49 17.26 6.32
CA THR A 161 -10.42 16.74 5.32
C THR A 161 -11.62 16.08 6.00
N ASP A 162 -12.82 16.56 5.73
CA ASP A 162 -14.06 15.90 6.18
C ASP A 162 -14.42 14.78 5.20
N TYR A 163 -13.91 13.58 5.44
CA TYR A 163 -14.14 12.43 4.55
C TYR A 163 -15.61 12.09 4.42
N TYR A 164 -16.37 12.20 5.50
CA TYR A 164 -17.80 11.95 5.52
C TYR A 164 -18.59 12.95 4.68
N GLN A 165 -18.37 14.27 4.86
CA GLN A 165 -19.10 15.28 4.11
C GLN A 165 -18.73 15.28 2.62
N ASN A 166 -17.48 15.00 2.30
CA ASN A 166 -17.02 14.82 0.91
C ASN A 166 -17.68 13.60 0.26
N PHE A 167 -17.84 12.48 0.99
CA PHE A 167 -18.59 11.32 0.50
C PHE A 167 -20.08 11.62 0.31
N LYS A 168 -20.69 12.36 1.23
CA LYS A 168 -22.07 12.80 1.09
C LYS A 168 -22.27 13.67 -0.15
N GLU A 169 -21.40 14.67 -0.36
CA GLU A 169 -21.41 15.52 -1.56
C GLU A 169 -21.27 14.71 -2.85
N PHE A 170 -20.41 13.69 -2.84
CA PHE A 170 -20.28 12.74 -3.94
C PHE A 170 -21.57 11.96 -4.20
N LEU A 171 -22.22 11.44 -3.17
CA LEU A 171 -23.50 10.71 -3.31
C LEU A 171 -24.62 11.62 -3.81
N ASP A 172 -24.67 12.87 -3.36
CA ASP A 172 -25.68 13.84 -3.78
C ASP A 172 -25.50 14.29 -5.26
N ALA A 173 -24.29 14.22 -5.80
CA ALA A 173 -23.98 14.50 -7.22
C ALA A 173 -24.29 13.31 -8.15
N ARG A 174 -24.57 12.12 -7.62
CA ARG A 174 -24.86 10.89 -8.36
C ARG A 174 -26.27 10.91 -8.96
N LYS A 175 -26.40 10.39 -10.19
CA LYS A 175 -27.73 10.14 -10.77
C LYS A 175 -28.47 9.07 -9.96
N GLU A 176 -29.80 9.18 -9.91
CA GLU A 176 -30.62 8.19 -9.21
C GLU A 176 -30.32 6.76 -9.67
N LYS A 177 -30.10 5.85 -8.71
CA LYS A 177 -29.77 4.42 -8.93
C LYS A 177 -28.48 4.12 -9.72
N GLN A 178 -27.68 5.14 -10.07
CA GLN A 178 -26.39 4.90 -10.70
C GLN A 178 -25.45 4.20 -9.70
N PRO A 179 -24.80 3.06 -10.04
CA PRO A 179 -23.83 2.45 -9.16
C PRO A 179 -22.62 3.36 -8.97
N PHE A 180 -21.98 3.31 -7.80
CA PHE A 180 -20.84 4.14 -7.52
C PHE A 180 -19.58 3.32 -7.16
N TYR A 181 -18.43 3.92 -7.42
CA TYR A 181 -17.16 3.61 -6.81
C TYR A 181 -16.65 4.86 -6.09
N PHE A 182 -16.30 4.71 -4.83
CA PHE A 182 -15.68 5.78 -4.06
C PHE A 182 -14.46 5.30 -3.27
N TRP A 183 -13.37 6.06 -3.40
CA TRP A 183 -12.13 5.83 -2.68
C TRP A 183 -12.03 6.80 -1.51
N VAL A 184 -11.99 6.28 -0.30
CA VAL A 184 -11.70 7.04 0.91
C VAL A 184 -10.25 6.79 1.27
N GLY A 185 -9.37 7.70 0.85
CA GLY A 185 -7.94 7.65 1.21
C GLY A 185 -7.69 8.51 2.43
N SER A 186 -7.67 7.92 3.61
CA SER A 186 -7.28 8.64 4.81
C SER A 186 -5.85 9.15 4.68
N ARG A 187 -5.53 10.24 5.35
CA ARG A 187 -4.16 10.71 5.58
C ARG A 187 -3.59 10.17 6.88
N GLU A 188 -4.44 9.63 7.73
CA GLU A 188 -4.09 9.01 8.99
C GLU A 188 -3.82 7.51 8.77
N PRO A 189 -2.91 6.93 9.55
CA PRO A 189 -2.02 7.50 10.57
C PRO A 189 -0.64 7.94 10.05
N HIS A 190 -0.56 8.63 8.89
CA HIS A 190 0.70 9.20 8.39
C HIS A 190 1.15 10.37 9.28
N ARG A 191 2.45 10.41 9.60
CA ARG A 191 3.05 11.50 10.41
C ARG A 191 2.89 12.89 9.77
N PRO A 192 2.98 14.00 10.58
CA PRO A 192 3.37 14.05 12.00
C PRO A 192 2.19 13.83 12.96
N TYR A 193 2.46 13.40 14.20
CA TYR A 193 1.47 13.29 15.27
C TYR A 193 1.56 14.46 16.26
N GLU A 194 0.46 14.78 16.93
CA GLU A 194 0.52 15.60 18.11
C GLU A 194 1.11 14.80 19.26
N LYS A 195 2.25 15.25 19.78
CA LYS A 195 2.90 14.57 20.91
C LYS A 195 1.97 14.50 22.10
N ASP A 196 1.89 13.33 22.72
CA ASP A 196 1.04 13.05 23.87
C ASP A 196 -0.49 13.17 23.58
N SER A 197 -0.91 13.07 22.33
CA SER A 197 -2.34 13.02 21.95
C SER A 197 -3.08 11.85 22.63
N TRP A 198 -2.38 10.74 22.87
CA TRP A 198 -2.89 9.58 23.58
C TRP A 198 -3.38 9.92 25.02
N LYS A 199 -2.74 10.89 25.71
CA LYS A 199 -3.20 11.34 27.04
C LYS A 199 -4.54 12.06 26.94
N LYS A 200 -4.75 12.86 25.88
CA LYS A 200 -6.04 13.51 25.60
C LYS A 200 -7.13 12.50 25.24
N ALA A 201 -6.74 11.36 24.66
CA ALA A 201 -7.62 10.24 24.37
C ALA A 201 -7.85 9.30 25.58
N ASN A 202 -7.38 9.68 26.80
CA ASN A 202 -7.47 8.90 28.04
C ASN A 202 -6.88 7.48 27.89
N ARG A 203 -5.71 7.38 27.25
CA ARG A 203 -4.93 6.14 27.12
C ARG A 203 -3.79 6.13 28.12
N GLU A 204 -3.26 4.95 28.40
CA GLU A 204 -2.11 4.74 29.28
C GLU A 204 -0.97 4.02 28.55
N LEU A 205 0.29 4.19 28.99
CA LEU A 205 1.45 3.53 28.38
C LEU A 205 1.35 2.00 28.38
N THR A 206 0.56 1.42 29.27
CA THR A 206 0.26 -0.01 29.32
C THR A 206 -0.61 -0.51 28.15
N ASP A 207 -1.29 0.39 27.45
CA ASP A 207 -2.06 0.07 26.25
C ASP A 207 -1.16 -0.13 25.01
N ALA A 208 0.13 0.25 25.10
CA ALA A 208 1.06 0.10 23.98
C ALA A 208 1.68 -1.30 23.96
N GLU A 209 1.38 -2.06 22.92
CA GLU A 209 2.10 -3.28 22.58
C GLU A 209 3.26 -2.93 21.62
N VAL A 210 4.50 -3.02 22.12
CA VAL A 210 5.69 -2.63 21.33
C VAL A 210 6.08 -3.76 20.39
N PRO A 211 6.13 -3.51 19.05
CA PRO A 211 6.58 -4.51 18.09
C PRO A 211 8.03 -4.97 18.36
N PRO A 212 8.36 -6.25 18.08
CA PRO A 212 9.67 -6.83 18.44
C PRO A 212 10.89 -6.13 17.86
N PHE A 213 10.73 -5.37 16.77
CA PHE A 213 11.81 -4.64 16.11
C PHE A 213 12.06 -3.24 16.69
N LEU A 214 11.33 -2.85 17.73
CA LEU A 214 11.48 -1.60 18.46
C LEU A 214 11.84 -1.88 19.94
N PRO A 215 12.64 -1.03 20.60
CA PRO A 215 12.95 -1.20 22.04
C PRO A 215 11.75 -0.85 22.89
N ASP A 216 11.49 -1.65 23.96
CA ASP A 216 10.42 -1.39 24.90
C ASP A 216 10.80 -0.24 25.87
N LYS A 217 10.55 0.99 25.45
CA LYS A 217 10.84 2.23 26.18
C LYS A 217 9.64 3.18 26.11
N GLU A 218 9.49 4.05 27.12
CA GLU A 218 8.37 4.99 27.21
C GLU A 218 8.22 5.89 25.97
N ALA A 219 9.34 6.38 25.41
CA ALA A 219 9.32 7.19 24.19
C ALA A 219 8.70 6.44 23.00
N ILE A 220 8.96 5.14 22.90
CA ILE A 220 8.41 4.28 21.85
C ILE A 220 6.92 4.02 22.11
N LYS A 221 6.55 3.70 23.35
CA LYS A 221 5.15 3.48 23.75
C LYS A 221 4.29 4.71 23.51
N GLY A 222 4.77 5.89 23.91
CA GLY A 222 4.06 7.15 23.66
C GLY A 222 3.83 7.43 22.18
N ASP A 223 4.85 7.23 21.35
CA ASP A 223 4.76 7.40 19.89
C ASP A 223 3.80 6.40 19.23
N LEU A 224 3.76 5.13 19.72
CA LEU A 224 2.82 4.12 19.27
C LEU A 224 1.37 4.46 19.65
N LEU A 225 1.14 5.06 20.82
CA LEU A 225 -0.20 5.47 21.24
C LEU A 225 -0.67 6.72 20.51
N ASP A 226 0.22 7.67 20.18
CA ASP A 226 -0.09 8.80 19.30
C ASP A 226 -0.50 8.31 17.90
N TYR A 227 0.21 7.32 17.35
CA TYR A 227 -0.16 6.64 16.13
C TYR A 227 -1.55 5.95 16.23
N GLY A 228 -1.83 5.28 17.35
CA GLY A 228 -3.12 4.66 17.62
C GLY A 228 -4.28 5.67 17.64
N THR A 229 -4.04 6.87 18.19
CA THR A 229 -5.03 7.97 18.21
C THR A 229 -5.43 8.43 16.80
N GLU A 230 -4.48 8.46 15.87
CA GLU A 230 -4.74 8.77 14.46
C GLU A 230 -5.60 7.68 13.79
N ILE A 231 -5.35 6.40 14.09
CA ILE A 231 -6.14 5.27 13.59
C ILE A 231 -7.58 5.37 14.10
N GLU A 232 -7.78 5.68 15.39
CA GLU A 232 -9.11 5.84 15.98
C GLU A 232 -9.90 6.99 15.32
N TRP A 233 -9.23 8.10 15.01
CA TRP A 233 -9.85 9.19 14.25
C TRP A 233 -10.32 8.76 12.87
N TYR A 234 -9.45 8.12 12.13
CA TYR A 234 -9.79 7.58 10.80
C TYR A 234 -10.97 6.61 10.86
N ASP A 235 -10.96 5.68 11.79
CA ASP A 235 -12.04 4.70 11.98
C ASP A 235 -13.37 5.38 12.34
N SER A 236 -13.32 6.47 13.11
CA SER A 236 -14.52 7.27 13.42
C SER A 236 -15.17 7.91 12.18
N GLN A 237 -14.35 8.34 11.22
CA GLN A 237 -14.85 8.86 9.94
C GLN A 237 -15.45 7.75 9.08
N LEU A 238 -14.84 6.56 9.08
CA LEU A 238 -15.39 5.37 8.43
C LEU A 238 -16.74 4.97 9.04
N SER A 239 -16.89 5.04 10.37
CA SER A 239 -18.17 4.78 11.04
C SER A 239 -19.28 5.66 10.49
N ARG A 240 -19.04 6.97 10.37
CA ARG A 240 -20.02 7.93 9.81
C ARG A 240 -20.38 7.63 8.33
N ILE A 241 -19.39 7.16 7.55
CA ILE A 241 -19.61 6.73 6.15
C ILE A 241 -20.48 5.48 6.08
N LEU A 242 -20.28 4.52 6.98
CA LEU A 242 -21.12 3.33 7.07
C LEU A 242 -22.56 3.68 7.47
N ASP A 243 -22.74 4.66 8.36
CA ASP A 243 -24.07 5.08 8.81
C ASP A 243 -24.87 5.71 7.65
N ILE A 244 -24.26 6.57 6.80
CA ILE A 244 -24.97 7.11 5.64
C ILE A 244 -25.36 6.04 4.61
N LEU A 245 -24.55 4.98 4.45
CA LEU A 245 -24.92 3.84 3.59
C LEU A 245 -26.12 3.07 4.16
N LYS A 246 -26.22 2.93 5.49
CA LYS A 246 -27.40 2.34 6.15
C LYS A 246 -28.63 3.22 5.99
N GLU A 247 -28.51 4.52 6.24
CA GLU A 247 -29.59 5.50 6.12
C GLU A 247 -30.19 5.57 4.71
N LYS A 248 -29.37 5.30 3.68
CA LYS A 248 -29.77 5.29 2.27
C LYS A 248 -30.18 3.90 1.75
N ASP A 249 -30.22 2.87 2.60
CA ASP A 249 -30.50 1.47 2.23
C ASP A 249 -29.54 0.91 1.17
N GLU A 250 -28.29 1.41 1.16
CA GLU A 250 -27.27 1.02 0.16
C GLU A 250 -26.19 0.08 0.71
N LEU A 251 -26.13 -0.13 2.03
CA LEU A 251 -25.08 -0.93 2.66
C LEU A 251 -25.04 -2.38 2.13
N GLU A 252 -26.20 -3.02 1.96
CA GLU A 252 -26.29 -4.40 1.48
C GLU A 252 -25.79 -4.58 0.04
N ASN A 253 -25.99 -3.55 -0.80
CA ASN A 253 -25.52 -3.56 -2.18
C ASN A 253 -24.14 -2.92 -2.36
N THR A 254 -23.38 -2.72 -1.28
CA THR A 254 -22.03 -2.14 -1.34
C THR A 254 -20.97 -3.19 -0.97
N LEU A 255 -20.04 -3.45 -1.90
CA LEU A 255 -18.78 -4.15 -1.60
C LEU A 255 -17.85 -3.14 -0.92
N ILE A 256 -17.50 -3.41 0.33
CA ILE A 256 -16.62 -2.59 1.14
C ILE A 256 -15.29 -3.31 1.32
N ILE A 257 -14.19 -2.65 0.96
CA ILE A 257 -12.83 -3.11 1.17
C ILE A 257 -12.14 -2.08 2.05
N VAL A 258 -11.62 -2.50 3.19
CA VAL A 258 -10.81 -1.66 4.08
C VAL A 258 -9.42 -2.27 4.26
N MET A 259 -8.38 -1.45 4.07
CA MET A 259 -6.97 -1.86 4.22
C MET A 259 -6.07 -0.65 4.44
N ALA A 260 -4.74 -0.90 4.57
CA ALA A 260 -3.73 0.16 4.52
C ALA A 260 -2.90 0.10 3.24
N ASP A 261 -2.24 1.21 2.87
CA ASP A 261 -1.40 1.29 1.68
C ASP A 261 0.03 0.77 1.89
N ASN A 262 0.56 0.86 3.09
CA ASN A 262 1.82 0.26 3.53
C ASN A 262 1.90 0.25 5.05
N GLY A 263 2.98 -0.32 5.59
CA GLY A 263 3.17 -0.43 7.02
C GLY A 263 3.48 0.88 7.74
N MET A 264 3.44 0.81 9.07
CA MET A 264 3.55 1.92 10.02
C MET A 264 4.79 2.80 9.82
N PRO A 265 4.69 4.12 10.08
CA PRO A 265 5.79 5.08 9.84
C PRO A 265 6.80 5.10 10.99
N PHE A 266 7.40 3.93 11.26
CA PHE A 266 8.39 3.70 12.30
C PHE A 266 9.67 3.11 11.71
N PRO A 267 10.83 3.26 12.40
CA PRO A 267 12.09 2.67 11.97
C PRO A 267 11.96 1.16 11.70
N ALA A 268 12.56 0.68 10.62
CA ALA A 268 12.50 -0.71 10.17
C ALA A 268 11.10 -1.26 9.76
N ALA A 269 10.11 -0.38 9.57
CA ALA A 269 8.80 -0.72 9.01
C ALA A 269 8.58 -0.03 7.66
N LYS A 270 7.96 1.16 7.60
CA LYS A 270 7.79 1.91 6.35
C LYS A 270 9.10 2.03 5.56
N ALA A 271 9.00 2.07 4.24
CA ALA A 271 10.13 2.09 3.31
C ALA A 271 11.06 0.86 3.40
N THR A 272 10.64 -0.23 4.05
CA THR A 272 11.36 -1.51 4.08
C THR A 272 10.47 -2.67 3.67
N CYS A 273 11.06 -3.71 3.06
CA CYS A 273 10.33 -4.94 2.73
C CYS A 273 10.29 -5.94 3.90
N PHE A 274 10.51 -5.50 5.14
CA PHE A 274 10.30 -6.32 6.34
C PHE A 274 8.80 -6.53 6.60
N GLU A 275 8.48 -7.51 7.45
CA GLU A 275 7.11 -7.91 7.75
C GLU A 275 6.21 -6.69 8.06
N TYR A 276 6.60 -5.83 9.00
CA TYR A 276 5.82 -4.64 9.38
C TYR A 276 5.78 -3.52 8.34
N GLY A 277 6.60 -3.58 7.28
CA GLY A 277 6.55 -2.62 6.18
C GLY A 277 5.55 -2.99 5.08
N ILE A 278 5.23 -4.28 4.95
CA ILE A 278 4.40 -4.81 3.86
C ILE A 278 3.15 -5.55 4.31
N HIS A 279 3.04 -5.95 5.58
CA HIS A 279 1.89 -6.64 6.15
C HIS A 279 0.91 -5.61 6.72
N VAL A 280 -0.32 -5.59 6.22
CA VAL A 280 -1.32 -4.57 6.50
C VAL A 280 -2.64 -5.16 7.00
N PRO A 281 -3.43 -4.43 7.82
CA PRO A 281 -4.77 -4.87 8.18
C PRO A 281 -5.66 -4.87 6.94
N MET A 282 -6.59 -5.84 6.86
CA MET A 282 -7.54 -5.91 5.76
C MET A 282 -8.83 -6.63 6.17
N ALA A 283 -9.96 -6.04 5.81
CA ALA A 283 -11.26 -6.67 5.88
C ALA A 283 -12.09 -6.36 4.64
N ILE A 284 -12.93 -7.32 4.23
CA ILE A 284 -13.84 -7.17 3.08
C ILE A 284 -15.23 -7.62 3.50
N CYS A 285 -16.26 -6.79 3.29
CA CYS A 285 -17.63 -7.21 3.45
C CYS A 285 -18.50 -6.82 2.23
N TRP A 286 -19.54 -7.60 2.02
CA TRP A 286 -20.63 -7.33 1.07
C TRP A 286 -21.85 -8.09 1.57
N THR A 287 -22.58 -7.46 2.49
CA THR A 287 -23.62 -8.13 3.31
C THR A 287 -24.72 -8.79 2.48
N GLY A 288 -25.05 -8.23 1.32
CA GLY A 288 -26.04 -8.83 0.41
C GLY A 288 -25.55 -10.04 -0.39
N LYS A 289 -24.24 -10.33 -0.41
CA LYS A 289 -23.64 -11.36 -1.28
C LYS A 289 -22.61 -12.27 -0.61
N ILE A 290 -21.92 -11.78 0.40
CA ILE A 290 -20.95 -12.53 1.19
C ILE A 290 -21.60 -12.81 2.53
N LYS A 291 -22.13 -14.02 2.70
CA LYS A 291 -22.72 -14.45 3.97
C LYS A 291 -21.60 -14.88 4.90
N GLU A 292 -21.51 -14.22 6.06
CA GLU A 292 -20.62 -14.56 7.18
C GLU A 292 -19.27 -15.18 6.77
N GLY A 293 -18.30 -14.34 6.49
CA GLY A 293 -16.98 -14.79 6.04
C GLY A 293 -16.20 -15.51 7.13
N GLY A 294 -15.81 -14.78 8.14
CA GLY A 294 -14.95 -15.22 9.25
C GLY A 294 -13.51 -14.73 9.12
N VAL A 295 -12.60 -15.39 9.83
CA VAL A 295 -11.17 -15.10 9.80
C VAL A 295 -10.48 -15.97 8.75
N SER A 296 -9.74 -15.33 7.85
CA SER A 296 -8.99 -15.98 6.77
C SER A 296 -7.49 -15.93 7.04
N ASN A 297 -6.83 -17.10 6.92
CA ASN A 297 -5.37 -17.21 6.89
C ASN A 297 -4.82 -17.30 5.46
N GLU A 298 -5.65 -17.11 4.45
CA GLU A 298 -5.23 -17.08 3.05
C GLU A 298 -4.43 -15.84 2.73
N PHE A 299 -3.46 -16.00 1.83
CA PHE A 299 -2.65 -14.87 1.35
C PHE A 299 -3.46 -13.98 0.40
N VAL A 300 -3.33 -12.68 0.60
CA VAL A 300 -3.85 -11.62 -0.27
C VAL A 300 -2.72 -10.65 -0.60
N SER A 301 -2.60 -10.31 -1.87
CA SER A 301 -1.69 -9.29 -2.37
C SER A 301 -2.45 -8.06 -2.85
N GLY A 302 -1.89 -6.87 -2.68
CA GLY A 302 -2.51 -5.63 -3.18
C GLY A 302 -2.89 -5.66 -4.66
N VAL A 303 -2.18 -6.43 -5.50
CA VAL A 303 -2.52 -6.61 -6.93
C VAL A 303 -3.81 -7.41 -7.16
N ASP A 304 -4.33 -8.12 -6.15
CA ASP A 304 -5.54 -8.96 -6.26
C ASP A 304 -6.83 -8.13 -6.19
N LEU A 305 -6.75 -6.88 -5.73
CA LEU A 305 -7.93 -6.05 -5.47
C LEU A 305 -8.59 -5.54 -6.76
N ALA A 306 -7.81 -5.06 -7.72
CA ALA A 306 -8.35 -4.62 -9.00
C ALA A 306 -9.11 -5.74 -9.73
N PRO A 307 -8.57 -6.95 -9.95
CA PRO A 307 -9.33 -8.04 -10.57
C PRO A 307 -10.52 -8.51 -9.72
N THR A 308 -10.46 -8.42 -8.38
CA THR A 308 -11.58 -8.74 -7.49
C THR A 308 -12.75 -7.77 -7.68
N ILE A 309 -12.46 -6.46 -7.71
CA ILE A 309 -13.46 -5.42 -7.94
C ILE A 309 -14.11 -5.57 -9.31
N LEU A 310 -13.32 -5.79 -10.36
CA LEU A 310 -13.84 -5.97 -11.72
C LEU A 310 -14.72 -7.23 -11.83
N ASP A 311 -14.37 -8.33 -11.16
CA ASP A 311 -15.21 -9.52 -11.08
C ASP A 311 -16.52 -9.25 -10.35
N ALA A 312 -16.49 -8.51 -9.24
CA ALA A 312 -17.69 -8.19 -8.46
C ALA A 312 -18.73 -7.40 -9.29
N VAL A 313 -18.28 -6.61 -10.25
CA VAL A 313 -19.14 -5.82 -11.15
C VAL A 313 -19.37 -6.49 -12.51
N GLY A 314 -18.86 -7.72 -12.72
CA GLY A 314 -19.07 -8.50 -13.94
C GLY A 314 -18.23 -8.05 -15.14
N ILE A 315 -17.13 -7.32 -14.93
CA ILE A 315 -16.25 -6.83 -16.00
C ILE A 315 -15.08 -7.80 -16.22
N GLN A 316 -14.88 -8.26 -17.46
CA GLN A 316 -13.86 -9.26 -17.84
C GLN A 316 -12.50 -8.67 -18.25
N ASN A 317 -12.25 -7.39 -18.03
CA ASN A 317 -11.01 -6.73 -18.49
C ASN A 317 -9.83 -6.92 -17.51
N LYS A 318 -9.20 -8.12 -17.57
CA LYS A 318 -8.12 -8.53 -16.66
C LYS A 318 -6.83 -8.96 -17.37
N GLU A 319 -6.76 -8.89 -18.69
CA GLU A 319 -5.68 -9.48 -19.49
C GLU A 319 -4.27 -8.99 -19.12
N GLN A 320 -4.14 -7.78 -18.55
CA GLN A 320 -2.85 -7.20 -18.17
C GLN A 320 -2.55 -7.30 -16.66
N MET A 321 -3.50 -7.79 -15.83
CA MET A 321 -3.34 -7.80 -14.39
C MET A 321 -2.52 -9.00 -13.92
N ALA A 322 -1.60 -8.77 -12.98
CA ALA A 322 -0.80 -9.81 -12.33
C ALA A 322 -1.52 -10.46 -11.15
N GLY A 323 -2.55 -9.80 -10.62
CA GLY A 323 -3.36 -10.26 -9.51
C GLY A 323 -4.37 -11.32 -9.91
N ILE A 324 -4.93 -11.99 -8.89
CA ILE A 324 -6.03 -12.97 -9.01
C ILE A 324 -7.28 -12.41 -8.31
N SER A 325 -8.46 -12.79 -8.81
CA SER A 325 -9.70 -12.39 -8.16
C SER A 325 -9.95 -13.20 -6.89
N LEU A 326 -10.22 -12.52 -5.79
CA LEU A 326 -10.62 -13.13 -4.52
C LEU A 326 -12.11 -13.47 -4.48
N LEU A 327 -12.93 -12.97 -5.41
CA LEU A 327 -14.38 -13.10 -5.37
C LEU A 327 -14.88 -14.56 -5.24
N PRO A 328 -14.32 -15.56 -5.96
CA PRO A 328 -14.73 -16.95 -5.79
C PRO A 328 -14.49 -17.49 -4.37
N TYR A 329 -13.40 -17.06 -3.71
CA TYR A 329 -13.12 -17.40 -2.31
C TYR A 329 -14.09 -16.68 -1.36
N LEU A 330 -14.27 -15.37 -1.51
CA LEU A 330 -15.18 -14.58 -0.70
C LEU A 330 -16.61 -15.12 -0.70
N GLN A 331 -17.06 -15.64 -1.85
CA GLN A 331 -18.38 -16.26 -2.01
C GLN A 331 -18.42 -17.75 -1.65
N LYS A 332 -17.35 -18.29 -1.05
CA LYS A 332 -17.21 -19.72 -0.69
C LYS A 332 -17.39 -20.69 -1.87
N LYS A 333 -17.17 -20.22 -3.11
CA LYS A 333 -17.15 -21.06 -4.32
C LYS A 333 -15.81 -21.76 -4.49
N LYS A 334 -14.76 -21.27 -3.85
CA LYS A 334 -13.44 -21.89 -3.70
C LYS A 334 -13.06 -21.97 -2.23
N LYS A 335 -12.27 -22.99 -1.86
CA LYS A 335 -11.80 -23.21 -0.49
C LYS A 335 -10.61 -22.33 -0.10
N ASP A 336 -9.85 -21.89 -1.09
CA ASP A 336 -8.63 -21.09 -0.95
C ASP A 336 -8.56 -20.00 -2.03
N THR A 337 -7.66 -19.05 -1.85
CA THR A 337 -7.40 -17.99 -2.84
C THR A 337 -6.53 -18.47 -4.01
N GLY A 338 -5.89 -19.64 -3.88
CA GLY A 338 -4.88 -20.15 -4.81
C GLY A 338 -3.52 -19.47 -4.68
N ARG A 339 -3.34 -18.60 -3.69
CA ARG A 339 -2.09 -17.88 -3.44
C ARG A 339 -1.37 -18.44 -2.22
N THR A 340 -0.16 -18.95 -2.39
CA THR A 340 0.68 -19.51 -1.31
C THR A 340 1.82 -18.59 -0.90
N MET A 341 2.03 -17.51 -1.65
CA MET A 341 3.10 -16.53 -1.41
C MET A 341 2.73 -15.18 -2.01
N VAL A 342 3.32 -14.12 -1.47
CA VAL A 342 3.20 -12.75 -1.97
C VAL A 342 4.58 -12.15 -2.22
N PHE A 343 4.61 -11.12 -3.08
CA PHE A 343 5.83 -10.45 -3.48
C PHE A 343 5.70 -8.95 -3.27
N ALA A 344 6.78 -8.34 -2.82
CA ALA A 344 6.89 -6.91 -2.67
C ALA A 344 8.21 -6.41 -3.25
N GLY A 345 8.27 -5.12 -3.56
CA GLY A 345 9.50 -4.50 -4.02
C GLY A 345 9.55 -3.02 -3.71
N ARG A 346 10.77 -2.53 -3.66
CA ARG A 346 11.08 -1.13 -3.43
C ARG A 346 12.16 -0.70 -4.42
N GLU A 347 12.06 0.51 -4.90
CA GLU A 347 13.10 1.23 -5.60
C GLU A 347 13.55 2.44 -4.75
N ARG A 348 13.27 3.66 -5.17
CA ARG A 348 13.49 4.85 -4.36
C ARG A 348 12.27 5.12 -3.47
N HIS A 349 12.50 5.58 -2.22
CA HIS A 349 11.45 6.12 -1.35
C HIS A 349 11.58 7.65 -1.25
N ALA A 350 12.40 8.18 -0.36
CA ALA A 350 12.65 9.62 -0.28
C ALA A 350 13.86 10.05 -1.14
N SER A 351 14.09 11.37 -1.27
CA SER A 351 15.38 11.90 -1.70
C SER A 351 16.38 11.76 -0.55
N ALA A 352 16.96 10.59 -0.41
CA ALA A 352 17.72 10.19 0.76
C ALA A 352 19.18 9.84 0.46
N ARG A 353 19.56 9.86 -0.82
CA ARG A 353 20.93 9.49 -1.28
C ARG A 353 21.40 10.43 -2.39
N TYR A 354 22.70 10.44 -2.59
CA TYR A 354 23.33 11.14 -3.71
C TYR A 354 22.58 10.87 -5.02
N HIS A 355 22.44 11.92 -5.84
CA HIS A 355 21.71 11.88 -7.12
C HIS A 355 20.31 11.25 -7.04
N ASN A 356 19.69 11.26 -5.85
CA ASN A 356 18.37 10.67 -5.66
C ASN A 356 18.32 9.13 -5.91
N LEU A 357 19.44 8.45 -5.73
CA LEU A 357 19.58 7.02 -5.92
C LEU A 357 18.61 6.22 -5.05
N GLY A 358 18.09 5.12 -5.60
CA GLY A 358 17.22 4.18 -4.90
C GLY A 358 17.97 3.19 -4.01
N TYR A 359 17.19 2.40 -3.28
CA TYR A 359 17.65 1.17 -2.64
C TYR A 359 16.77 0.01 -3.11
N PRO A 360 17.09 -0.56 -4.29
CA PRO A 360 16.26 -1.57 -4.93
C PRO A 360 16.24 -2.87 -4.14
N THR A 361 15.04 -3.33 -3.81
CA THR A 361 14.79 -4.54 -3.01
C THR A 361 13.64 -5.32 -3.60
N ARG A 362 13.71 -6.66 -3.56
CA ARG A 362 12.58 -7.56 -3.81
C ARG A 362 12.42 -8.49 -2.64
N ALA A 363 11.19 -8.75 -2.25
CA ALA A 363 10.83 -9.64 -1.16
C ALA A 363 9.82 -10.68 -1.61
N LEU A 364 9.95 -11.89 -1.06
CA LEU A 364 9.03 -13.00 -1.21
C LEU A 364 8.62 -13.46 0.18
N ARG A 365 7.31 -13.45 0.48
CA ARG A 365 6.73 -13.86 1.75
C ARG A 365 5.88 -15.12 1.58
N THR A 366 6.24 -16.18 2.24
CA THR A 366 5.48 -17.44 2.37
C THR A 366 4.90 -17.55 3.77
N LYS A 367 4.19 -18.65 4.09
CA LYS A 367 3.60 -18.86 5.41
C LYS A 367 4.57 -18.61 6.57
N ASP A 368 5.80 -19.12 6.47
CA ASP A 368 6.75 -19.08 7.59
C ASP A 368 7.99 -18.23 7.31
N PHE A 369 8.25 -17.90 6.05
CA PHE A 369 9.52 -17.27 5.66
C PHE A 369 9.32 -15.98 4.87
N LEU A 370 10.18 -15.02 5.17
CA LEU A 370 10.41 -13.82 4.37
C LEU A 370 11.83 -13.89 3.81
N TYR A 371 11.93 -13.93 2.47
CA TYR A 371 13.18 -13.86 1.74
C TYR A 371 13.30 -12.50 1.06
N ILE A 372 14.43 -11.82 1.23
CA ILE A 372 14.69 -10.48 0.69
C ILE A 372 15.98 -10.53 -0.13
N ARG A 373 15.96 -9.83 -1.28
CA ARG A 373 17.14 -9.59 -2.14
C ARG A 373 17.36 -8.09 -2.27
N ASN A 374 18.55 -7.62 -1.86
CA ASN A 374 19.01 -6.24 -1.94
C ASN A 374 19.98 -6.08 -3.11
N PHE A 375 19.57 -5.37 -4.16
CA PHE A 375 20.36 -5.30 -5.42
C PHE A 375 21.52 -4.30 -5.37
N ARG A 376 21.52 -3.42 -4.36
CA ARG A 376 22.61 -2.45 -4.12
C ARG A 376 23.02 -2.46 -2.64
N PRO A 377 23.59 -3.58 -2.17
CA PRO A 377 23.95 -3.75 -0.74
C PRO A 377 25.03 -2.79 -0.26
N GLU A 378 25.80 -2.19 -1.18
CA GLU A 378 26.80 -1.16 -0.89
C GLU A 378 26.16 0.15 -0.41
N ARG A 379 24.89 0.43 -0.77
CA ARG A 379 24.15 1.64 -0.37
C ARG A 379 23.58 1.51 1.04
N TRP A 380 23.35 2.65 1.68
CA TRP A 380 22.65 2.69 2.96
C TRP A 380 21.14 2.51 2.77
N PRO A 381 20.51 1.51 3.41
CA PRO A 381 19.11 1.16 3.14
C PRO A 381 18.10 2.24 3.59
N ALA A 382 18.44 3.01 4.63
CA ALA A 382 17.62 4.09 5.18
C ALA A 382 17.97 5.48 4.61
N GLY A 383 18.87 5.55 3.64
CA GLY A 383 19.42 6.80 3.11
C GLY A 383 20.83 7.07 3.64
N ASP A 384 21.52 8.02 3.00
CA ASP A 384 22.87 8.41 3.43
C ASP A 384 22.88 8.86 4.88
N PRO A 385 23.92 8.52 5.66
CA PRO A 385 23.92 8.72 7.11
C PRO A 385 24.18 10.17 7.55
N CYS A 386 24.76 11.00 6.67
CA CYS A 386 25.12 12.37 6.99
C CYS A 386 24.18 13.35 6.32
N ALA A 387 23.60 14.26 7.10
CA ALA A 387 22.85 15.40 6.57
C ALA A 387 23.78 16.41 5.88
N ILE A 388 23.23 17.22 4.98
CA ILE A 388 23.93 18.35 4.37
C ILE A 388 23.17 19.62 4.71
N ASP A 389 23.90 20.59 5.24
CA ASP A 389 23.33 21.90 5.56
C ASP A 389 23.09 22.74 4.29
N LYS A 390 22.44 23.90 4.46
CA LYS A 390 22.14 24.85 3.36
C LYS A 390 23.39 25.42 2.65
N ASN A 391 24.56 25.27 3.23
CA ASN A 391 25.85 25.72 2.67
C ASN A 391 26.63 24.55 2.00
N GLY A 392 26.04 23.35 1.92
CA GLY A 392 26.68 22.17 1.36
C GLY A 392 27.66 21.46 2.31
N LYS A 393 27.70 21.84 3.61
CA LYS A 393 28.57 21.22 4.60
C LYS A 393 27.94 19.91 5.10
N THR A 394 28.71 18.86 5.09
CA THR A 394 28.34 17.53 5.62
C THR A 394 28.25 17.59 7.15
N GLY A 395 27.12 17.16 7.70
CA GLY A 395 26.86 17.00 9.12
C GLY A 395 27.55 15.78 9.72
N ALA A 396 27.29 15.55 11.00
CA ALA A 396 27.83 14.40 11.72
C ALA A 396 27.29 13.09 11.14
N MET A 397 28.05 12.01 11.33
CA MET A 397 27.58 10.65 11.06
C MET A 397 26.30 10.36 11.86
N HIS A 398 25.34 9.72 11.24
CA HIS A 398 24.01 9.40 11.79
C HIS A 398 23.04 10.59 11.98
N SER A 399 23.29 11.71 11.30
CA SER A 399 22.42 12.90 11.34
C SER A 399 21.32 12.95 10.28
N ALA A 400 21.22 11.93 9.40
CA ALA A 400 20.28 11.91 8.28
C ALA A 400 19.38 10.66 8.28
N TYR A 401 19.54 9.75 7.32
CA TYR A 401 18.66 8.58 7.11
C TYR A 401 17.23 8.95 6.72
N HIS A 402 17.09 9.74 5.67
CA HIS A 402 15.82 10.38 5.26
C HIS A 402 14.76 9.43 4.67
N ASP A 403 15.00 8.11 4.57
CA ASP A 403 13.96 7.12 4.31
C ASP A 403 13.23 6.69 5.60
N ILE A 404 13.73 7.09 6.79
CA ILE A 404 13.06 6.95 8.08
C ILE A 404 12.33 8.27 8.37
N ASP A 405 11.05 8.19 8.70
CA ASP A 405 10.28 9.36 9.13
C ASP A 405 10.79 9.87 10.49
N GLN A 406 10.96 11.19 10.59
CA GLN A 406 11.36 11.83 11.85
C GLN A 406 10.28 11.59 12.92
N CYS A 407 10.64 10.99 14.04
CA CYS A 407 9.71 10.62 15.09
C CYS A 407 10.41 10.37 16.43
N PRO A 408 9.64 10.43 17.57
CA PRO A 408 10.19 10.15 18.89
C PRO A 408 10.89 8.78 19.00
N ALA A 409 10.36 7.76 18.34
CA ALA A 409 10.97 6.44 18.30
C ALA A 409 12.35 6.45 17.62
N TRP A 410 12.47 7.12 16.46
CA TRP A 410 13.77 7.24 15.78
C TRP A 410 14.76 8.09 16.56
N ASP A 411 14.32 9.24 17.10
CA ASP A 411 15.16 10.11 17.92
C ASP A 411 15.74 9.36 19.11
N PHE A 412 14.91 8.54 19.78
CA PHE A 412 15.38 7.72 20.89
C PHE A 412 16.42 6.71 20.44
N ILE A 413 16.17 5.95 19.36
CA ILE A 413 17.07 4.90 18.86
C ILE A 413 18.40 5.49 18.40
N VAL A 414 18.39 6.57 17.61
CA VAL A 414 19.64 7.16 17.08
C VAL A 414 20.46 7.84 18.16
N SER A 415 19.81 8.46 19.15
CA SER A 415 20.50 9.13 20.25
C SER A 415 21.13 8.16 21.25
N ASN A 416 20.57 6.96 21.38
CA ASN A 416 21.08 5.92 22.30
C ASN A 416 21.76 4.75 21.56
N ARG A 417 22.16 4.94 20.29
CA ARG A 417 22.72 3.87 19.44
C ARG A 417 23.99 3.25 19.99
N ASP A 418 24.72 3.95 20.85
CA ASP A 418 25.96 3.45 21.49
C ASP A 418 25.63 2.59 22.73
N ASP A 419 24.38 2.57 23.19
CA ASP A 419 23.92 1.66 24.25
C ASP A 419 23.79 0.23 23.69
N ARG A 420 24.37 -0.73 24.41
CA ARG A 420 24.41 -2.15 24.00
C ARG A 420 23.02 -2.77 23.81
N GLU A 421 22.02 -2.32 24.57
CA GLU A 421 20.64 -2.78 24.46
C GLU A 421 19.96 -2.18 23.21
N ILE A 422 20.27 -0.93 22.85
CA ILE A 422 19.61 -0.21 21.76
C ILE A 422 20.31 -0.43 20.40
N TYR A 423 21.60 -0.70 20.40
CA TYR A 423 22.39 -0.90 19.18
C TYR A 423 21.79 -1.88 18.16
N PRO A 424 21.23 -3.06 18.55
CA PRO A 424 20.60 -3.98 17.60
C PRO A 424 19.42 -3.35 16.84
N TYR A 425 18.62 -2.51 17.48
CA TYR A 425 17.50 -1.80 16.86
C TYR A 425 17.97 -0.71 15.90
N PHE A 426 19.04 0.00 16.27
CA PHE A 426 19.69 0.95 15.36
C PHE A 426 20.23 0.24 14.11
N LEU A 427 20.93 -0.88 14.26
CA LEU A 427 21.39 -1.68 13.12
C LEU A 427 20.23 -2.20 12.28
N LYS A 428 19.14 -2.62 12.90
CA LYS A 428 17.92 -3.07 12.22
C LYS A 428 17.29 -1.95 11.39
N ALA A 429 17.28 -0.71 11.88
CA ALA A 429 16.67 0.43 11.20
C ALA A 429 17.55 1.00 10.08
N ALA A 430 18.86 1.16 10.33
CA ALA A 430 19.74 1.96 9.48
C ALA A 430 21.03 1.26 9.01
N GLY A 431 21.39 0.10 9.59
CA GLY A 431 22.60 -0.64 9.22
C GLY A 431 22.57 -1.17 7.78
N LYS A 432 23.74 -1.23 7.13
CA LYS A 432 23.90 -1.84 5.81
C LYS A 432 23.43 -3.30 5.78
N ARG A 433 22.87 -3.73 4.65
CA ARG A 433 22.29 -5.06 4.47
C ARG A 433 23.17 -5.92 3.57
N PRO A 434 23.19 -7.25 3.80
CA PRO A 434 23.77 -8.17 2.82
C PRO A 434 22.91 -8.22 1.55
N TYR A 435 23.44 -8.81 0.49
CA TYR A 435 22.72 -9.04 -0.77
C TYR A 435 21.42 -9.84 -0.56
N GLU A 436 21.44 -10.84 0.35
CA GLU A 436 20.27 -11.67 0.65
C GLU A 436 20.00 -11.70 2.16
N GLU A 437 18.71 -11.74 2.50
CA GLU A 437 18.24 -11.92 3.86
C GLU A 437 17.12 -12.98 3.88
N LEU A 438 17.11 -13.81 4.91
CA LEU A 438 16.09 -14.83 5.16
C LEU A 438 15.64 -14.78 6.62
N TYR A 439 14.36 -14.68 6.84
CA TYR A 439 13.77 -14.64 8.18
C TYR A 439 12.67 -15.69 8.32
N ASN A 440 12.58 -16.35 9.49
CA ASN A 440 11.43 -17.16 9.86
C ASN A 440 10.45 -16.26 10.63
N VAL A 441 9.47 -15.69 9.94
CA VAL A 441 8.55 -14.71 10.50
C VAL A 441 7.52 -15.29 11.47
N SER A 442 7.33 -16.60 11.48
CA SER A 442 6.48 -17.27 12.46
C SER A 442 7.12 -17.28 13.86
N SER A 443 8.46 -17.34 13.96
CA SER A 443 9.21 -17.29 15.22
C SER A 443 9.92 -15.97 15.46
N ASP A 444 10.12 -15.16 14.42
CA ASP A 444 10.82 -13.88 14.44
C ASP A 444 10.07 -12.84 13.56
N PRO A 445 8.85 -12.40 13.99
CA PRO A 445 8.06 -11.43 13.22
C PRO A 445 8.75 -10.06 13.13
N GLY A 446 9.69 -9.75 14.02
CA GLY A 446 10.53 -8.55 13.94
C GLY A 446 11.63 -8.62 12.89
N CYS A 447 11.84 -9.80 12.28
CA CYS A 447 12.95 -10.03 11.32
C CYS A 447 14.31 -9.63 11.89
N LEU A 448 14.61 -10.00 13.14
CA LEU A 448 15.83 -9.62 13.85
C LEU A 448 17.02 -10.55 13.49
N HIS A 449 16.73 -11.81 13.16
CA HIS A 449 17.75 -12.84 12.98
C HIS A 449 17.81 -13.31 11.53
N ASN A 450 18.79 -12.81 10.77
CA ASN A 450 19.03 -13.26 9.41
C ASN A 450 19.58 -14.70 9.39
N LEU A 451 18.88 -15.60 8.71
CA LEU A 451 19.19 -17.04 8.63
C LEU A 451 20.11 -17.40 7.45
N ILE A 452 20.57 -16.43 6.65
CA ILE A 452 21.53 -16.67 5.57
C ILE A 452 22.81 -17.24 6.17
N GLY A 453 23.34 -18.29 5.51
CA GLY A 453 24.53 -19.03 5.99
C GLY A 453 24.23 -20.13 7.01
N ASN A 454 23.01 -20.25 7.52
CA ASN A 454 22.61 -21.37 8.37
C ASN A 454 22.26 -22.59 7.49
N GLY A 455 23.10 -23.64 7.53
CA GLY A 455 22.96 -24.85 6.70
C GLY A 455 21.62 -25.55 6.79
N LYS A 456 20.90 -25.43 7.93
CA LYS A 456 19.56 -25.98 8.14
C LYS A 456 18.53 -25.44 7.13
N TYR A 457 18.71 -24.23 6.63
CA TYR A 457 17.76 -23.56 5.74
C TYR A 457 18.22 -23.51 4.27
N THR A 458 19.33 -24.18 3.91
CA THR A 458 19.91 -24.13 2.55
C THR A 458 18.93 -24.56 1.47
N GLU A 459 18.23 -25.67 1.65
CA GLU A 459 17.21 -26.15 0.69
C GLU A 459 16.03 -25.17 0.56
N LYS A 460 15.53 -24.69 1.70
CA LYS A 460 14.46 -23.68 1.73
C LYS A 460 14.86 -22.42 0.98
N LEU A 461 16.05 -21.89 1.26
CA LEU A 461 16.60 -20.70 0.59
C LEU A 461 16.69 -20.90 -0.92
N ASN A 462 17.21 -22.05 -1.38
CA ASN A 462 17.31 -22.33 -2.82
C ASN A 462 15.94 -22.42 -3.50
N ASN A 463 14.92 -22.93 -2.82
CA ASN A 463 13.55 -22.96 -3.33
C ASN A 463 12.96 -21.55 -3.42
N LEU A 464 13.19 -20.70 -2.39
CA LEU A 464 12.70 -19.30 -2.40
C LEU A 464 13.41 -18.45 -3.48
N ARG A 465 14.71 -18.67 -3.72
CA ARG A 465 15.46 -18.05 -4.83
C ARG A 465 14.83 -18.39 -6.18
N LYS A 466 14.51 -19.67 -6.43
CA LYS A 466 13.87 -20.13 -7.67
C LYS A 466 12.49 -19.51 -7.89
N GLU A 467 11.66 -19.45 -6.84
CA GLU A 467 10.33 -18.82 -6.93
C GLU A 467 10.42 -17.32 -7.18
N MET A 468 11.35 -16.62 -6.52
CA MET A 468 11.65 -15.21 -6.81
C MET A 468 12.05 -15.01 -8.27
N ASP A 469 13.04 -15.75 -8.77
CA ASP A 469 13.55 -15.63 -10.14
C ASP A 469 12.45 -15.94 -11.17
N LYS A 470 11.63 -16.95 -10.91
CA LYS A 470 10.47 -17.31 -11.75
C LYS A 470 9.48 -16.16 -11.89
N LEU A 471 9.14 -15.48 -10.77
CA LEU A 471 8.25 -14.33 -10.82
C LEU A 471 8.88 -13.15 -11.56
N LEU A 472 10.11 -12.76 -11.17
CA LEU A 472 10.79 -11.61 -11.76
C LEU A 472 10.95 -11.78 -13.27
N LYS A 473 11.32 -12.97 -13.72
CA LYS A 473 11.36 -13.33 -15.15
C LYS A 473 9.99 -13.23 -15.80
N LYS A 474 8.94 -13.82 -15.21
CA LYS A 474 7.57 -13.80 -15.73
C LYS A 474 7.02 -12.39 -15.87
N THR A 475 7.33 -11.53 -14.92
CA THR A 475 6.84 -10.15 -14.86
C THR A 475 7.79 -9.15 -15.53
N LYS A 476 8.87 -9.64 -16.15
CA LYS A 476 9.87 -8.84 -16.87
C LYS A 476 10.48 -7.73 -16.00
N ASP A 477 10.80 -8.07 -14.74
CA ASP A 477 11.47 -7.15 -13.83
C ASP A 477 12.85 -6.79 -14.37
N THR A 478 13.15 -5.52 -14.53
CA THR A 478 14.44 -5.04 -15.02
C THR A 478 15.59 -5.46 -14.09
N ARG A 479 15.35 -5.58 -12.77
CA ARG A 479 16.37 -6.05 -11.81
C ARG A 479 16.78 -7.51 -12.04
N TYR A 480 15.91 -8.33 -12.61
CA TYR A 480 16.25 -9.71 -13.02
C TYR A 480 16.99 -9.74 -14.36
N LEU A 481 16.65 -8.81 -15.24
CA LEU A 481 17.25 -8.69 -16.58
C LEU A 481 18.49 -7.77 -16.58
N ASP A 482 18.87 -7.27 -15.40
CA ASP A 482 19.87 -6.22 -15.24
C ASP A 482 21.21 -6.62 -15.90
N ASP A 483 21.55 -5.89 -16.92
CA ASP A 483 22.87 -5.86 -17.50
C ASP A 483 23.66 -4.77 -16.76
N PRO A 484 24.67 -5.11 -15.93
CA PRO A 484 25.40 -4.11 -15.16
C PRO A 484 26.15 -3.09 -16.03
N THR A 485 26.17 -3.28 -17.36
CA THR A 485 26.79 -2.36 -18.32
C THR A 485 25.80 -1.31 -18.83
N GLN A 486 24.49 -1.42 -18.51
CA GLN A 486 23.48 -0.46 -18.93
C GLN A 486 23.08 0.47 -17.77
N ASP A 487 22.67 1.71 -18.12
CA ASP A 487 22.13 2.66 -17.16
C ASP A 487 20.87 2.11 -16.49
N ASP A 488 20.79 2.25 -15.19
CA ASP A 488 19.64 1.81 -14.40
C ASP A 488 18.43 2.71 -14.70
N ILE A 489 17.43 2.19 -15.40
CA ILE A 489 16.23 2.93 -15.78
C ILE A 489 15.53 3.57 -14.58
N TRP A 490 15.55 2.92 -13.38
CA TRP A 490 14.92 3.41 -12.17
C TRP A 490 15.56 4.70 -11.63
N GLU A 491 16.85 4.89 -11.89
CA GLU A 491 17.60 6.07 -11.49
C GLU A 491 17.30 7.28 -12.40
N THR A 492 16.73 7.05 -13.58
CA THR A 492 16.29 8.12 -14.49
C THR A 492 14.93 8.71 -14.13
N TYR A 493 14.11 8.01 -13.34
CA TYR A 493 12.78 8.46 -12.98
C TYR A 493 12.83 9.63 -11.98
N PRO A 494 12.18 10.78 -12.31
CA PRO A 494 12.26 11.96 -11.47
C PRO A 494 11.49 11.79 -10.16
N ARG A 495 11.90 12.53 -9.12
CA ARG A 495 11.07 12.79 -7.95
C ARG A 495 10.31 14.11 -8.19
N LEU A 496 8.98 14.04 -8.16
CA LEU A 496 8.10 15.17 -8.55
C LEU A 496 7.32 15.75 -7.35
N SER A 497 7.52 15.21 -6.16
CA SER A 497 6.86 15.67 -4.95
C SER A 497 7.73 15.45 -3.73
N GLY A 498 7.53 16.26 -2.70
CA GLY A 498 8.30 16.25 -1.46
C GLY A 498 9.68 16.90 -1.60
N ALA A 499 10.45 16.89 -0.51
CA ALA A 499 11.75 17.54 -0.47
C ALA A 499 12.76 16.85 -1.40
N MET A 500 13.44 17.66 -2.22
CA MET A 500 14.67 17.27 -2.91
C MET A 500 15.86 17.69 -2.07
N ARG A 501 16.77 16.75 -1.81
CA ARG A 501 17.97 16.99 -1.00
C ARG A 501 19.21 16.83 -1.87
N THR A 502 20.25 17.61 -1.56
CA THR A 502 21.56 17.51 -2.21
C THR A 502 22.48 16.73 -1.28
N PHE A 503 23.21 15.78 -1.86
CA PHE A 503 24.26 15.01 -1.19
C PHE A 503 25.55 15.18 -1.99
N PRO A 504 26.75 15.28 -1.34
CA PRO A 504 27.99 15.60 -2.05
C PRO A 504 28.43 14.48 -2.99
N GLU A 505 28.62 13.31 -2.47
CA GLU A 505 29.03 12.10 -3.19
C GLU A 505 28.45 10.86 -2.51
N PRO A 506 28.42 9.69 -3.18
CA PRO A 506 27.94 8.46 -2.57
C PRO A 506 28.75 8.12 -1.30
N LEU A 507 28.06 7.98 -0.18
CA LEU A 507 28.63 7.51 1.09
C LEU A 507 28.47 6.00 1.19
N PHE A 508 29.19 5.26 0.37
CA PHE A 508 29.12 3.81 0.30
C PHE A 508 30.03 3.12 1.32
#